data_a1046801995afe7d251c49c5b6b45f6d
#
_entry.id   a1046801995afe7d251c49c5b6b45f6d
#
_cell.length_a   1.000
_cell.length_b   1.000
_cell.length_c   1.000
_cell.angle_alpha   90.00
_cell.angle_beta   90.00
_cell.angle_gamma   90.00
#
_symmetry.space_group_name_H-M   'P 1'
#
loop_
_entity.id
_entity.type
_entity.pdbx_description
1 polymer ?
#
loop_
_entity_poly.entity_id
_entity_poly.type
_entity_poly.pdbx_seq_one_letter_code
_entity_poly.pdbx_strand_id
1 'polypeptide(L)'
;VICGHGKPFSERILEALKDHIVPGSTLVHDGEHAHNALIRELNLVDEAYKADLKDKNYLENMALINNMCSWLKRYIYRFIGMRIDNLQSYLNWFVYLFRVKGAADRWPKMNRILRHLVLTDTTYKRASKQ
;
A
#
# COMPACT_ATOMS: atom_id res chain seq x y z
N VAL A 1 1.88 4.45 -2.87
CA VAL A 1 2.15 5.89 -3.02
C VAL A 1 2.66 6.44 -1.69
N ILE A 2 3.70 7.29 -1.74
CA ILE A 2 4.25 7.96 -0.56
C ILE A 2 3.62 9.34 -0.47
N CYS A 3 2.90 9.60 0.63
CA CYS A 3 2.20 10.88 0.85
C CYS A 3 3.06 11.95 1.53
N GLY A 4 4.35 11.70 1.78
CA GLY A 4 5.28 12.64 2.42
C GLY A 4 5.82 12.15 3.76
N HIS A 5 6.41 13.05 4.53
CA HIS A 5 7.01 12.77 5.84
C HIS A 5 6.07 13.19 6.97
N GLY A 6 6.12 12.46 8.08
CA GLY A 6 5.38 12.77 9.30
C GLY A 6 3.93 12.29 9.28
N LYS A 7 3.09 12.93 10.11
CA LYS A 7 1.67 12.59 10.22
C LYS A 7 0.93 13.01 8.93
N PRO A 8 0.08 12.15 8.36
CA PRO A 8 -0.65 12.49 7.14
C PRO A 8 -1.67 13.61 7.38
N PHE A 9 -1.75 14.55 6.44
CA PHE A 9 -2.79 15.59 6.36
C PHE A 9 -3.80 15.24 5.29
N SER A 10 -5.04 15.69 5.47
CA SER A 10 -6.15 15.39 4.55
C SER A 10 -5.86 15.78 3.11
N GLU A 11 -5.25 16.96 2.87
CA GLU A 11 -4.92 17.44 1.52
C GLU A 11 -3.88 16.55 0.83
N ARG A 12 -2.86 16.10 1.57
CA ARG A 12 -1.82 15.20 1.01
C ARG A 12 -2.37 13.83 0.66
N ILE A 13 -3.29 13.32 1.48
CA ILE A 13 -3.96 12.04 1.20
C ILE A 13 -4.82 12.18 -0.04
N LEU A 14 -5.59 13.25 -0.14
CA LEU A 14 -6.42 13.54 -1.31
C LEU A 14 -5.56 13.64 -2.58
N GLU A 15 -4.51 14.45 -2.57
CA GLU A 15 -3.62 14.62 -3.72
C GLU A 15 -2.96 13.30 -4.16
N ALA A 16 -2.54 12.49 -3.20
CA ALA A 16 -1.86 11.22 -3.48
C ALA A 16 -2.80 10.13 -3.98
N LEU A 17 -4.08 10.13 -3.59
CA LEU A 17 -5.00 9.01 -3.83
C LEU A 17 -6.13 9.31 -4.82
N LYS A 18 -6.46 10.58 -5.09
CA LYS A 18 -7.59 10.96 -5.96
C LYS A 18 -7.58 10.27 -7.32
N ASP A 19 -6.40 10.11 -7.94
CA ASP A 19 -6.26 9.50 -9.26
C ASP A 19 -6.21 7.96 -9.22
N HIS A 20 -6.25 7.38 -8.03
CA HIS A 20 -6.14 5.92 -7.83
C HIS A 20 -7.44 5.28 -7.32
N ILE A 21 -8.43 6.09 -6.96
CA ILE A 21 -9.70 5.63 -6.41
C ILE A 21 -10.84 6.04 -7.33
N VAL A 22 -11.69 5.07 -7.66
CA VAL A 22 -12.89 5.33 -8.45
C VAL A 22 -13.91 6.07 -7.59
N PRO A 23 -14.47 7.21 -8.05
CA PRO A 23 -15.52 7.90 -7.34
C PRO A 23 -16.73 6.99 -7.02
N GLY A 24 -17.32 7.15 -5.86
CA GLY A 24 -18.43 6.31 -5.39
C GLY A 24 -18.05 4.96 -4.82
N SER A 25 -16.74 4.64 -4.74
CA SER A 25 -16.25 3.41 -4.09
C SER A 25 -16.48 3.46 -2.58
N THR A 26 -16.48 2.29 -1.93
CA THR A 26 -16.49 2.19 -0.46
C THR A 26 -15.07 2.33 0.10
N LEU A 27 -14.88 3.25 1.03
CA LEU A 27 -13.64 3.38 1.80
C LEU A 27 -13.83 2.79 3.21
N VAL A 28 -13.11 1.69 3.46
CA VAL A 28 -13.04 1.07 4.78
C VAL A 28 -11.83 1.62 5.53
N HIS A 29 -12.02 2.21 6.72
CA HIS A 29 -10.92 2.81 7.48
C HIS A 29 -11.16 2.75 9.01
N ASP A 30 -10.16 3.13 9.78
CA ASP A 30 -10.16 3.10 11.25
C ASP A 30 -10.78 4.32 11.94
N GLY A 31 -11.46 5.19 11.19
CA GLY A 31 -12.07 6.42 11.68
C GLY A 31 -11.11 7.60 11.78
N GLU A 32 -9.91 7.53 11.20
CA GLU A 32 -8.98 8.67 11.17
C GLU A 32 -9.53 9.81 10.31
N HIS A 33 -9.62 11.01 10.89
CA HIS A 33 -10.18 12.21 10.23
C HIS A 33 -9.42 12.67 8.98
N ALA A 34 -8.19 12.20 8.81
CA ALA A 34 -7.38 12.52 7.64
C ALA A 34 -7.98 12.04 6.31
N HIS A 35 -8.95 11.11 6.33
CA HIS A 35 -9.65 10.59 5.15
C HIS A 35 -10.86 11.43 4.73
N ASN A 36 -11.33 12.37 5.57
CA ASN A 36 -12.58 13.11 5.33
C ASN A 36 -12.58 13.93 4.04
N ALA A 37 -11.45 14.53 3.65
CA ALA A 37 -11.35 15.30 2.42
C ALA A 37 -11.49 14.37 1.20
N LEU A 38 -10.87 13.20 1.24
CA LEU A 38 -10.95 12.18 0.18
C LEU A 38 -12.39 11.66 0.02
N ILE A 39 -13.05 11.35 1.13
CA ILE A 39 -14.44 10.85 1.15
C ILE A 39 -15.38 11.85 0.50
N ARG A 40 -15.24 13.12 0.86
CA ARG A 40 -16.09 14.21 0.31
C ARG A 40 -15.84 14.44 -1.18
N GLU A 41 -14.58 14.57 -1.58
CA GLU A 41 -14.21 14.92 -2.95
C GLU A 41 -14.58 13.83 -3.96
N LEU A 42 -14.40 12.58 -3.59
CA LEU A 42 -14.71 11.44 -4.47
C LEU A 42 -16.10 10.83 -4.20
N ASN A 43 -16.89 11.44 -3.31
CA ASN A 43 -18.21 10.96 -2.92
C ASN A 43 -18.19 9.47 -2.54
N LEU A 44 -17.22 9.08 -1.68
CA LEU A 44 -17.04 7.70 -1.26
C LEU A 44 -18.08 7.29 -0.23
N VAL A 45 -18.42 6.01 -0.23
CA VAL A 45 -19.19 5.41 0.87
C VAL A 45 -18.24 5.20 2.05
N ASP A 46 -18.56 5.82 3.19
CA ASP A 46 -17.73 5.84 4.39
C ASP A 46 -18.07 4.66 5.30
N GLU A 47 -17.14 3.73 5.49
CA GLU A 47 -17.24 2.63 6.44
C GLU A 47 -16.10 2.71 7.46
N ALA A 48 -16.37 3.43 8.56
CA ALA A 48 -15.40 3.62 9.64
C ALA A 48 -15.56 2.54 10.73
N TYR A 49 -14.49 1.83 11.02
CA TYR A 49 -14.40 0.85 12.10
C TYR A 49 -13.39 1.32 13.15
N LYS A 50 -13.90 1.84 14.26
CA LYS A 50 -13.03 2.29 15.35
C LYS A 50 -12.19 1.12 15.89
N ALA A 51 -10.89 1.36 16.05
CA ALA A 51 -9.94 0.34 16.50
C ALA A 51 -10.32 -0.23 17.88
N ASP A 52 -10.91 -1.42 17.89
CA ASP A 52 -11.23 -2.19 19.09
C ASP A 52 -10.92 -3.68 18.84
N LEU A 53 -9.92 -4.19 19.55
CA LEU A 53 -9.50 -5.59 19.44
C LEU A 53 -10.52 -6.59 19.98
N LYS A 54 -11.58 -6.13 20.67
CA LYS A 54 -12.68 -6.96 21.18
C LYS A 54 -13.88 -6.98 20.23
N ASP A 55 -13.94 -6.02 19.29
CA ASP A 55 -15.03 -5.96 18.32
C ASP A 55 -14.75 -6.90 17.13
N LYS A 56 -15.63 -7.89 16.95
CA LYS A 56 -15.54 -8.82 15.81
C LYS A 56 -15.65 -8.11 14.47
N ASN A 57 -16.52 -7.11 14.34
CA ASN A 57 -16.71 -6.36 13.11
C ASN A 57 -15.42 -5.64 12.71
N TYR A 58 -14.74 -5.00 13.66
CA TYR A 58 -13.42 -4.40 13.43
C TYR A 58 -12.41 -5.45 12.98
N LEU A 59 -12.31 -6.57 13.69
CA LEU A 59 -11.34 -7.62 13.39
C LEU A 59 -11.55 -8.22 11.99
N GLU A 60 -12.80 -8.48 11.60
CA GLU A 60 -13.12 -9.06 10.29
C GLU A 60 -12.88 -8.08 9.15
N ASN A 61 -13.39 -6.85 9.25
CA ASN A 61 -13.30 -5.86 8.18
C ASN A 61 -11.91 -5.25 8.02
N MET A 62 -11.16 -5.13 9.12
CA MET A 62 -9.79 -4.58 9.10
C MET A 62 -8.70 -5.66 9.02
N ALA A 63 -9.05 -6.95 8.99
CA ALA A 63 -8.09 -8.05 8.99
C ALA A 63 -7.10 -7.97 7.82
N LEU A 64 -7.58 -7.70 6.63
CA LEU A 64 -6.74 -7.65 5.43
C LEU A 64 -5.69 -6.54 5.53
N ILE A 65 -6.12 -5.32 5.86
CA ILE A 65 -5.21 -4.17 5.96
C ILE A 65 -4.23 -4.32 7.12
N ASN A 66 -4.67 -4.84 8.26
CA ASN A 66 -3.82 -5.10 9.42
C ASN A 66 -2.73 -6.15 9.09
N ASN A 67 -3.09 -7.22 8.39
CA ASN A 67 -2.14 -8.23 7.91
C ASN A 67 -1.16 -7.65 6.91
N MET A 68 -1.62 -6.85 5.94
CA MET A 68 -0.76 -6.18 4.95
C MET A 68 0.23 -5.24 5.64
N CYS A 69 -0.23 -4.41 6.58
CA CYS A 69 0.62 -3.52 7.36
C CYS A 69 1.68 -4.29 8.17
N SER A 70 1.30 -5.41 8.80
CA SER A 70 2.21 -6.28 9.53
C SER A 70 3.28 -6.90 8.61
N TRP A 71 2.89 -7.36 7.42
CA TRP A 71 3.83 -7.90 6.43
C TRP A 71 4.74 -6.82 5.86
N LEU A 72 4.21 -5.63 5.58
CA LEU A 72 5.00 -4.49 5.12
C LEU A 72 6.05 -4.07 6.15
N LYS A 73 5.68 -3.96 7.42
CA LYS A 73 6.62 -3.64 8.50
C LYS A 73 7.75 -4.66 8.57
N ARG A 74 7.45 -5.96 8.54
CA ARG A 74 8.46 -7.04 8.52
C ARG A 74 9.31 -7.04 7.26
N TYR A 75 8.74 -6.69 6.13
CA TYR A 75 9.46 -6.58 4.87
C TYR A 75 10.48 -5.44 4.92
N ILE A 76 10.04 -4.23 5.30
CA ILE A 76 10.91 -3.05 5.38
C ILE A 76 12.01 -3.23 6.42
N TYR A 77 11.71 -3.87 7.54
CA TYR A 77 12.68 -4.13 8.61
C TYR A 77 13.91 -4.93 8.15
N ARG A 78 13.80 -5.70 7.07
CA ARG A 78 14.95 -6.43 6.49
C ARG A 78 15.97 -5.54 5.79
N PHE A 79 15.59 -4.31 5.45
CA PHE A 79 16.43 -3.38 4.69
C PHE A 79 16.98 -2.28 5.62
N ILE A 80 17.74 -2.70 6.65
CA ILE A 80 18.40 -1.79 7.57
C ILE A 80 19.38 -0.90 6.78
N GLY A 81 19.27 0.43 6.93
CA GLY A 81 20.10 1.38 6.18
C GLY A 81 19.57 1.71 4.77
N MET A 82 18.35 1.34 4.45
CA MET A 82 17.69 1.74 3.20
C MET A 82 17.61 3.27 3.08
N ARG A 83 17.98 3.79 1.91
CA ARG A 83 17.77 5.22 1.61
C ARG A 83 16.28 5.49 1.36
N ILE A 84 15.76 6.54 1.98
CA ILE A 84 14.35 6.95 1.87
C ILE A 84 13.98 7.25 0.41
N ASP A 85 14.90 7.80 -0.38
CA ASP A 85 14.70 8.07 -1.81
C ASP A 85 14.29 6.84 -2.62
N ASN A 86 14.68 5.66 -2.15
CA ASN A 86 14.37 4.39 -2.80
C ASN A 86 13.11 3.72 -2.23
N LEU A 87 12.46 4.31 -1.24
CA LEU A 87 11.32 3.69 -0.54
C LEU A 87 10.21 3.29 -1.50
N GLN A 88 9.87 4.13 -2.48
CA GLN A 88 8.81 3.82 -3.46
C GLN A 88 9.14 2.54 -4.26
N SER A 89 10.39 2.32 -4.64
CA SER A 89 10.82 1.11 -5.35
C SER A 89 10.65 -0.14 -4.49
N TYR A 90 10.99 -0.06 -3.19
CA TYR A 90 10.76 -1.16 -2.25
C TYR A 90 9.26 -1.44 -2.04
N LEU A 91 8.43 -0.41 -1.97
CA LEU A 91 6.98 -0.57 -1.86
C LEU A 91 6.38 -1.21 -3.12
N ASN A 92 6.82 -0.79 -4.31
CA ASN A 92 6.38 -1.37 -5.58
C ASN A 92 6.74 -2.87 -5.64
N TRP A 93 7.95 -3.22 -5.21
CA TRP A 93 8.39 -4.61 -5.14
C TRP A 93 7.59 -5.43 -4.13
N PHE A 94 7.29 -4.85 -2.96
CA PHE A 94 6.43 -5.49 -1.97
C PHE A 94 5.04 -5.80 -2.54
N VAL A 95 4.40 -4.82 -3.19
CA VAL A 95 3.08 -5.00 -3.81
C VAL A 95 3.12 -6.07 -4.90
N TYR A 96 4.18 -6.08 -5.72
CA TYR A 96 4.38 -7.11 -6.73
C TYR A 96 4.45 -8.50 -6.11
N LEU A 97 5.29 -8.70 -5.08
CA LEU A 97 5.41 -9.97 -4.37
C LEU A 97 4.09 -10.40 -3.72
N PHE A 98 3.34 -9.46 -3.17
CA PHE A 98 2.03 -9.72 -2.58
C PHE A 98 1.04 -10.25 -3.63
N ARG A 99 0.97 -9.61 -4.79
CA ARG A 99 0.11 -10.03 -5.91
C ARG A 99 0.51 -11.40 -6.46
N VAL A 100 1.80 -11.67 -6.59
CA VAL A 100 2.31 -12.97 -7.03
C VAL A 100 2.00 -14.07 -6.02
N LYS A 101 2.06 -13.78 -4.71
CA LYS A 101 1.72 -14.75 -3.67
C LYS A 101 0.25 -15.17 -3.71
N GLY A 102 -0.67 -14.27 -4.04
CA GLY A 102 -2.10 -14.54 -4.14
C GLY A 102 -2.51 -15.37 -5.36
N ALA A 103 -1.61 -15.57 -6.34
CA ALA A 103 -1.90 -16.40 -7.49
C ALA A 103 -1.93 -17.90 -7.11
N ALA A 104 -3.02 -18.59 -7.46
CA ALA A 104 -3.27 -19.99 -7.08
C ALA A 104 -2.24 -20.98 -7.64
N ASP A 105 -1.66 -20.69 -8.81
CA ASP A 105 -0.79 -21.62 -9.54
C ASP A 105 0.68 -21.47 -9.13
N ARG A 106 1.29 -22.57 -8.67
CA ARG A 106 2.71 -22.59 -8.25
C ARG A 106 3.70 -22.31 -9.37
N TRP A 107 3.50 -22.93 -10.51
CA TRP A 107 4.38 -22.82 -11.68
C TRP A 107 4.44 -21.40 -12.26
N PRO A 108 3.32 -20.70 -12.38
CA PRO A 108 3.33 -19.33 -12.85
C PRO A 108 4.10 -18.34 -12.00
N LYS A 109 4.28 -18.58 -10.69
CA LYS A 109 4.97 -17.63 -9.78
C LYS A 109 6.43 -17.41 -10.17
N MET A 110 7.17 -18.50 -10.32
CA MET A 110 8.58 -18.44 -10.70
C MET A 110 8.73 -17.85 -12.11
N ASN A 111 7.91 -18.31 -13.06
CA ASN A 111 7.93 -17.79 -14.42
C ASN A 111 7.54 -16.32 -14.50
N ARG A 112 6.57 -15.87 -13.72
CA ARG A 112 6.20 -14.43 -13.64
C ARG A 112 7.35 -13.58 -13.10
N ILE A 113 8.03 -14.04 -12.05
CA ILE A 113 9.18 -13.34 -11.50
C ILE A 113 10.32 -13.31 -12.53
N LEU A 114 10.65 -14.43 -13.13
CA LEU A 114 11.69 -14.52 -14.16
C LEU A 114 11.36 -13.65 -15.38
N ARG A 115 10.14 -13.73 -15.90
CA ARG A 115 9.70 -12.88 -17.01
C ARG A 115 9.76 -11.39 -16.65
N HIS A 116 9.34 -11.03 -15.44
CA HIS A 116 9.43 -9.65 -14.97
C HIS A 116 10.88 -9.18 -14.91
N LEU A 117 11.78 -9.98 -14.37
CA LEU A 117 13.21 -9.65 -14.28
C LEU A 117 13.92 -9.58 -15.64
N VAL A 118 13.51 -10.40 -16.60
CA VAL A 118 14.16 -10.52 -17.91
C VAL A 118 13.56 -9.58 -18.96
N LEU A 119 12.23 -9.37 -18.94
CA LEU A 119 11.51 -8.67 -20.00
C LEU A 119 11.11 -7.24 -19.63
N THR A 120 11.22 -6.84 -18.38
CA THR A 120 10.92 -5.45 -17.98
C THR A 120 12.20 -4.63 -18.02
N ASP A 121 12.22 -3.63 -18.89
CA ASP A 121 13.30 -2.63 -19.00
C ASP A 121 13.38 -1.65 -17.82
N THR A 122 12.77 -1.99 -16.70
CA THR A 122 12.92 -1.24 -15.45
C THR A 122 14.28 -1.51 -14.83
N THR A 123 15.32 -1.03 -15.51
CA THR A 123 16.66 -0.97 -14.92
C THR A 123 16.63 -0.01 -13.74
N TYR A 124 16.86 -0.53 -12.55
CA TYR A 124 17.15 0.25 -11.37
C TYR A 124 18.45 1.03 -11.59
N LYS A 125 18.35 2.28 -12.01
CA LYS A 125 19.52 3.18 -12.04
C LYS A 125 19.85 3.54 -10.60
N ARG A 126 20.91 2.94 -10.07
CA ARG A 126 21.49 3.37 -8.81
C ARG A 126 21.86 4.84 -8.96
N ALA A 127 21.24 5.72 -8.16
CA ALA A 127 21.61 7.13 -8.16
C ALA A 127 23.13 7.22 -7.95
N SER A 128 23.86 7.67 -8.96
CA SER A 128 25.29 7.93 -8.85
C SER A 128 25.48 8.98 -7.75
N LYS A 129 26.36 8.70 -6.81
CA LYS A 129 26.82 9.70 -5.84
C LYS A 129 27.41 10.87 -6.63
N GLN A 130 26.77 12.03 -6.60
CA GLN A 130 27.43 13.30 -6.79
C GLN A 130 28.14 13.69 -5.49
#